data_01c6e10a7fd0cf504c3a7b8c3624eb7f
#
_entry.id   01c6e10a7fd0cf504c3a7b8c3624eb7f
#
_cell.length_a   1.000
_cell.length_b   1.000
_cell.length_c   1.000
_cell.angle_alpha   90.00
_cell.angle_beta   90.00
_cell.angle_gamma   90.00
#
_symmetry.space_group_name_H-M   'P 1'
#
loop_
_entity.id
_entity.type
_entity.pdbx_description
1 polymer ?
#
loop_
_entity_poly.entity_id
_entity_poly.type
_entity_poly.pdbx_seq_one_letter_code
_entity_poly.pdbx_strand_id
1 'polypeptide(L)'
;MIIIIILYIVALAILLSLSSFLVYKMINSNRSSPDEFIGLLTVLSSQIQTELDAYDKSIFENKGSITNNNFDNYYNDLTSRIIKNISPDMVKSLSKYYTEEAIYRFIARSVRDYLVSKINGTT
;
A
#
# COMPACT_ATOMS: atom_id res chain seq x y z
N MET A 1 32.12 -37.03 26.17
CA MET A 1 32.28 -36.21 24.97
C MET A 1 30.97 -36.03 24.20
N ILE A 2 30.26 -37.12 23.91
CA ILE A 2 28.99 -37.04 23.19
C ILE A 2 27.96 -36.18 23.93
N ILE A 3 27.89 -36.28 25.24
CA ILE A 3 26.97 -35.49 26.08
C ILE A 3 27.24 -34.01 25.95
N ILE A 4 28.49 -33.60 25.92
CA ILE A 4 28.91 -32.21 25.81
C ILE A 4 28.50 -31.65 24.44
N ILE A 5 28.70 -32.42 23.40
CA ILE A 5 28.30 -32.04 22.03
C ILE A 5 26.78 -31.88 21.92
N ILE A 6 26.02 -32.81 22.50
CA ILE A 6 24.54 -32.75 22.51
C ILE A 6 24.07 -31.52 23.26
N LEU A 7 24.64 -31.24 24.45
CA LEU A 7 24.31 -30.06 25.23
C LEU A 7 24.62 -28.76 24.47
N TYR A 8 25.70 -28.71 23.73
CA TYR A 8 26.08 -27.57 22.91
C TYR A 8 25.09 -27.34 21.79
N ILE A 9 24.69 -28.40 21.09
CA ILE A 9 23.71 -28.32 20.00
C ILE A 9 22.33 -27.85 20.54
N VAL A 10 21.91 -28.39 21.68
CA VAL A 10 20.64 -27.99 22.32
C VAL A 10 20.69 -26.52 22.72
N ALA A 11 21.78 -26.07 23.32
CA ALA A 11 21.97 -24.67 23.71
C ALA A 11 21.92 -23.75 22.49
N LEU A 12 22.59 -24.15 21.42
CA LEU A 12 22.58 -23.38 20.18
C LEU A 12 21.15 -23.27 19.56
N ALA A 13 20.43 -24.38 19.58
CA ALA A 13 19.03 -24.39 19.07
C ALA A 13 18.12 -23.49 19.91
N ILE A 14 18.29 -23.49 21.22
CA ILE A 14 17.55 -22.62 22.14
C ILE A 14 17.87 -21.15 21.86
N LEU A 15 19.14 -20.81 21.68
CA LEU A 15 19.54 -19.43 21.36
C LEU A 15 18.98 -18.94 20.05
N LEU A 16 19.00 -19.78 19.02
CA LEU A 16 18.42 -19.43 17.73
C LEU A 16 16.89 -19.23 17.83
N SER A 17 16.21 -20.09 18.58
CA SER A 17 14.77 -19.97 18.79
C SER A 17 14.41 -18.69 19.54
N LEU A 18 15.16 -18.35 20.59
CA LEU A 18 14.95 -17.13 21.37
C LEU A 18 15.22 -15.88 20.52
N SER A 19 16.27 -15.89 19.71
CA SER A 19 16.60 -14.78 18.82
C SER A 19 15.48 -14.54 17.80
N SER A 20 14.97 -15.60 17.18
CA SER A 20 13.87 -15.52 16.23
C SER A 20 12.60 -14.99 16.90
N PHE A 21 12.30 -15.46 18.11
CA PHE A 21 11.14 -15.01 18.87
C PHE A 21 11.25 -13.52 19.24
N LEU A 22 12.43 -13.09 19.71
CA LEU A 22 12.66 -11.69 20.06
C LEU A 22 12.52 -10.76 18.86
N VAL A 23 13.07 -11.15 17.72
CA VAL A 23 12.94 -10.37 16.48
C VAL A 23 11.46 -10.29 16.06
N TYR A 24 10.76 -11.41 16.09
CA TYR A 24 9.33 -11.44 15.76
C TYR A 24 8.52 -10.55 16.70
N LYS A 25 8.78 -10.63 18.00
CA LYS A 25 8.09 -9.82 19.00
C LYS A 25 8.40 -8.33 18.84
N MET A 26 9.63 -7.99 18.51
CA MET A 26 10.04 -6.61 18.25
C MET A 26 9.30 -6.03 17.05
N ILE A 27 9.20 -6.79 15.98
CA ILE A 27 8.45 -6.37 14.78
C ILE A 27 6.97 -6.17 15.12
N ASN A 28 6.37 -7.08 15.88
CA ASN A 28 4.96 -7.00 16.23
C ASN A 28 4.64 -5.90 17.26
N SER A 29 5.56 -5.57 18.16
CA SER A 29 5.30 -4.57 19.20
C SER A 29 5.57 -3.13 18.74
N ASN A 30 6.54 -2.93 17.86
CA ASN A 30 6.92 -1.60 17.38
C ASN A 30 6.26 -1.23 16.05
N ARG A 31 5.94 -2.24 15.27
CA ARG A 31 5.23 -2.11 13.99
C ARG A 31 4.36 -3.34 13.87
N SER A 32 3.14 -3.19 13.45
CA SER A 32 2.29 -4.35 13.16
C SER A 32 3.03 -5.29 12.21
N SER A 33 2.60 -6.55 12.13
CA SER A 33 3.32 -7.53 11.31
C SER A 33 3.48 -7.04 9.87
N PRO A 34 4.60 -7.35 9.20
CA PRO A 34 4.77 -7.00 7.78
C PRO A 34 3.64 -7.51 6.91
N ASP A 35 3.04 -8.65 7.25
CA ASP A 35 1.92 -9.22 6.51
C ASP A 35 0.67 -8.34 6.60
N GLU A 36 0.39 -7.79 7.77
CA GLU A 36 -0.72 -6.84 7.94
C GLU A 36 -0.51 -5.58 7.12
N PHE A 37 0.70 -5.04 7.15
CA PHE A 37 1.07 -3.85 6.37
C PHE A 37 0.92 -4.08 4.87
N ILE A 38 1.47 -5.19 4.37
CA ILE A 38 1.37 -5.57 2.95
C ILE A 38 -0.10 -5.80 2.57
N GLY A 39 -0.87 -6.44 3.45
CA GLY A 39 -2.29 -6.66 3.25
C GLY A 39 -3.06 -5.36 3.12
N LEU A 40 -2.79 -4.39 4.00
CA LEU A 40 -3.43 -3.07 3.96
C LEU A 40 -3.07 -2.31 2.68
N LEU A 41 -1.81 -2.32 2.27
CA LEU A 41 -1.38 -1.69 1.03
C LEU A 41 -2.03 -2.35 -0.19
N THR A 42 -2.14 -3.67 -0.19
CA THR A 42 -2.78 -4.42 -1.27
C THR A 42 -4.26 -4.04 -1.39
N VAL A 43 -4.97 -3.96 -0.28
CA VAL A 43 -6.37 -3.55 -0.27
C VAL A 43 -6.52 -2.11 -0.74
N LEU A 44 -5.67 -1.21 -0.27
CA LEU A 44 -5.68 0.19 -0.70
C LEU A 44 -5.43 0.30 -2.20
N SER A 45 -4.42 -0.39 -2.71
CA SER A 45 -4.11 -0.40 -4.15
C SER A 45 -5.28 -0.95 -4.97
N SER A 46 -5.94 -2.00 -4.47
CA SER A 46 -7.11 -2.58 -5.12
C SER A 46 -8.28 -1.59 -5.16
N GLN A 47 -8.53 -0.88 -4.08
CA GLN A 47 -9.58 0.15 -4.03
C GLN A 47 -9.29 1.30 -5.00
N ILE A 48 -8.03 1.74 -5.05
CA ILE A 48 -7.59 2.78 -5.99
C ILE A 48 -7.82 2.29 -7.42
N GLN A 49 -7.40 1.06 -7.73
CA GLN A 49 -7.54 0.50 -9.07
C GLN A 49 -9.01 0.39 -9.48
N THR A 50 -9.88 -0.03 -8.57
CA THR A 50 -11.32 -0.11 -8.80
C THR A 50 -11.91 1.25 -9.18
N GLU A 51 -11.51 2.30 -8.46
CA GLU A 51 -11.95 3.66 -8.75
C GLU A 51 -11.39 4.18 -10.07
N LEU A 52 -10.14 3.85 -10.38
CA LEU A 52 -9.52 4.21 -11.66
C LEU A 52 -10.24 3.54 -12.83
N ASP A 53 -10.58 2.27 -12.69
CA ASP A 53 -11.30 1.52 -13.73
C ASP A 53 -12.71 2.06 -13.95
N ALA A 54 -13.41 2.40 -12.86
CA ALA A 54 -14.73 2.97 -12.93
C ALA A 54 -14.71 4.36 -13.60
N TYR A 55 -13.70 5.15 -13.27
CA TYR A 55 -13.52 6.47 -13.87
C TYR A 55 -13.20 6.36 -15.35
N ASP A 56 -12.34 5.42 -15.72
CA ASP A 56 -12.00 5.14 -17.11
C ASP A 56 -13.25 4.84 -17.95
N LYS A 57 -14.11 3.97 -17.45
CA LYS A 57 -15.36 3.63 -18.12
C LYS A 57 -16.32 4.80 -18.23
N SER A 58 -16.47 5.59 -17.16
CA SER A 58 -17.45 6.66 -17.13
C SER A 58 -17.02 7.88 -17.94
N ILE A 59 -15.74 8.18 -18.01
CA ILE A 59 -15.24 9.41 -18.61
C ILE A 59 -14.56 9.15 -19.95
N PHE A 60 -13.61 8.20 -20.00
CA PHE A 60 -12.75 8.05 -21.18
C PHE A 60 -13.38 7.22 -22.30
N GLU A 61 -14.26 6.29 -21.99
CA GLU A 61 -15.01 5.59 -23.02
C GLU A 61 -16.00 6.52 -23.73
N ASN A 62 -16.55 7.51 -23.01
CA ASN A 62 -17.63 8.35 -23.53
C ASN A 62 -17.18 9.75 -23.96
N LYS A 63 -16.07 10.27 -23.44
CA LYS A 63 -15.68 11.67 -23.64
C LYS A 63 -14.31 11.91 -24.25
N GLY A 64 -13.56 10.86 -24.60
CA GLY A 64 -12.32 11.01 -25.32
C GLY A 64 -11.08 11.16 -24.46
N SER A 65 -10.06 11.79 -24.98
CA SER A 65 -8.71 11.75 -24.44
C SER A 65 -8.40 12.87 -23.45
N ILE A 66 -7.43 12.59 -22.57
CA ILE A 66 -6.87 13.59 -21.68
C ILE A 66 -5.88 14.45 -22.47
N THR A 67 -5.94 15.76 -22.29
CA THR A 67 -4.98 16.71 -22.81
C THR A 67 -4.27 17.42 -21.69
N ASN A 68 -3.17 18.11 -21.98
CA ASN A 68 -2.48 18.91 -20.97
C ASN A 68 -3.36 20.01 -20.38
N ASN A 69 -4.33 20.50 -21.14
CA ASN A 69 -5.22 21.57 -20.69
C ASN A 69 -6.25 21.10 -19.66
N ASN A 70 -6.67 19.82 -19.71
CA ASN A 70 -7.68 19.29 -18.80
C ASN A 70 -7.11 18.33 -17.75
N PHE A 71 -5.79 18.12 -17.74
CA PHE A 71 -5.13 17.20 -16.83
C PHE A 71 -5.41 17.55 -15.36
N ASP A 72 -5.25 18.82 -14.99
CA ASP A 72 -5.44 19.25 -13.60
C ASP A 72 -6.87 19.04 -13.13
N ASN A 73 -7.85 19.27 -14.00
CA ASN A 73 -9.25 19.06 -13.68
C ASN A 73 -9.54 17.59 -13.41
N TYR A 74 -9.04 16.70 -14.25
CA TYR A 74 -9.19 15.26 -14.04
C TYR A 74 -8.42 14.77 -12.80
N TYR A 75 -7.22 15.29 -12.59
CA TYR A 75 -6.41 14.96 -11.43
C TYR A 75 -7.13 15.31 -10.13
N ASN A 76 -7.62 16.52 -10.02
CA ASN A 76 -8.31 16.99 -8.82
C ASN A 76 -9.62 16.23 -8.59
N ASP A 77 -10.40 16.02 -9.63
CA ASP A 77 -11.68 15.31 -9.56
C ASP A 77 -11.49 13.86 -9.14
N LEU A 78 -10.58 13.15 -9.80
CA LEU A 78 -10.34 11.74 -9.52
C LEU A 78 -9.71 11.53 -8.14
N THR A 79 -8.74 12.36 -7.76
CA THR A 79 -8.11 12.30 -6.44
C THR A 79 -9.14 12.50 -5.34
N SER A 80 -9.99 13.52 -5.45
CA SER A 80 -11.05 13.79 -4.48
C SER A 80 -12.04 12.64 -4.40
N ARG A 81 -12.39 12.05 -5.52
CA ARG A 81 -13.32 10.92 -5.59
C ARG A 81 -12.75 9.69 -4.89
N ILE A 82 -11.47 9.39 -5.10
CA ILE A 82 -10.81 8.26 -4.45
C ILE A 82 -10.73 8.49 -2.94
N ILE A 83 -10.31 9.66 -2.50
CA ILE A 83 -10.21 9.99 -1.08
C ILE A 83 -11.57 9.87 -0.40
N LYS A 84 -12.63 10.33 -1.05
CA LYS A 84 -13.99 10.26 -0.52
C LYS A 84 -14.48 8.83 -0.39
N ASN A 85 -14.11 7.95 -1.32
CA ASN A 85 -14.63 6.59 -1.39
C ASN A 85 -13.78 5.58 -0.62
N ILE A 86 -12.55 5.94 -0.21
CA ILE A 86 -11.74 5.08 0.62
C ILE A 86 -12.33 4.97 2.02
N SER A 87 -12.36 3.74 2.54
CA SER A 87 -12.86 3.48 3.88
C SER A 87 -12.09 4.26 4.94
N PRO A 88 -12.76 5.00 5.85
CA PRO A 88 -12.08 5.65 6.97
C PRO A 88 -11.30 4.67 7.86
N ASP A 89 -11.79 3.44 7.99
CA ASP A 89 -11.10 2.39 8.76
C ASP A 89 -9.78 2.02 8.12
N MET A 90 -9.70 2.00 6.80
CA MET A 90 -8.46 1.75 6.06
C MET A 90 -7.44 2.84 6.34
N VAL A 91 -7.84 4.10 6.27
CA VAL A 91 -6.96 5.24 6.55
C VAL A 91 -6.48 5.18 7.99
N LYS A 92 -7.36 4.87 8.93
CA LYS A 92 -7.02 4.74 10.35
C LYS A 92 -6.01 3.62 10.58
N SER A 93 -6.19 2.48 9.92
CA SER A 93 -5.27 1.35 10.03
C SER A 93 -3.91 1.67 9.44
N LEU A 94 -3.87 2.33 8.30
CA LEU A 94 -2.63 2.75 7.66
C LEU A 94 -1.92 3.87 8.43
N SER A 95 -2.65 4.66 9.20
CA SER A 95 -2.08 5.74 10.02
C SER A 95 -1.13 5.22 11.11
N LYS A 96 -1.17 3.92 11.41
CA LYS A 96 -0.19 3.29 12.30
C LYS A 96 1.21 3.22 11.71
N TYR A 97 1.31 3.26 10.38
CA TYR A 97 2.58 3.10 9.65
C TYR A 97 3.03 4.37 8.96
N TYR A 98 2.07 5.14 8.45
CA TYR A 98 2.32 6.35 7.68
C TYR A 98 1.53 7.50 8.26
N THR A 99 1.99 8.72 8.01
CA THR A 99 1.19 9.90 8.26
C THR A 99 0.00 9.92 7.29
N GLU A 100 -1.08 10.59 7.68
CA GLU A 100 -2.23 10.77 6.82
C GLU A 100 -1.83 11.46 5.51
N GLU A 101 -0.95 12.43 5.59
CA GLU A 101 -0.41 13.13 4.42
C GLU A 101 0.30 12.17 3.46
N ALA A 102 1.09 11.21 3.98
CA ALA A 102 1.77 10.23 3.15
C ALA A 102 0.78 9.31 2.42
N ILE A 103 -0.32 8.93 3.09
CA ILE A 103 -1.39 8.13 2.48
C ILE A 103 -2.02 8.89 1.32
N TYR A 104 -2.35 10.15 1.52
CA TYR A 104 -2.95 10.99 0.48
C TYR A 104 -1.98 11.23 -0.68
N ARG A 105 -0.69 11.38 -0.40
CA ARG A 105 0.33 11.48 -1.45
C ARG A 105 0.42 10.21 -2.30
N PHE A 106 0.30 9.05 -1.67
CA PHE A 106 0.28 7.77 -2.38
C PHE A 106 -0.91 7.71 -3.34
N ILE A 107 -2.08 8.11 -2.89
CA ILE A 107 -3.28 8.17 -3.72
C ILE A 107 -3.09 9.14 -4.88
N ALA A 108 -2.62 10.35 -4.59
CA ALA A 108 -2.39 11.38 -5.60
C ALA A 108 -1.38 10.93 -6.65
N ARG A 109 -0.31 10.27 -6.22
CA ARG A 109 0.71 9.75 -7.13
C ARG A 109 0.14 8.66 -8.04
N SER A 110 -0.69 7.78 -7.50
CA SER A 110 -1.34 6.73 -8.28
C SER A 110 -2.27 7.33 -9.34
N VAL A 111 -3.01 8.37 -8.99
CA VAL A 111 -3.87 9.10 -9.93
C VAL A 111 -3.03 9.75 -11.03
N ARG A 112 -1.96 10.41 -10.64
CA ARG A 112 -1.06 11.07 -11.60
C ARG A 112 -0.47 10.08 -12.59
N ASP A 113 0.05 8.96 -12.09
CA ASP A 113 0.65 7.94 -12.94
C ASP A 113 -0.38 7.37 -13.93
N TYR A 114 -1.59 7.15 -13.47
CA TYR A 114 -2.69 6.70 -14.32
C TYR A 114 -2.99 7.71 -15.43
N LEU A 115 -3.14 8.98 -15.08
CA LEU A 115 -3.47 10.04 -16.05
C LEU A 115 -2.34 10.25 -17.05
N VAL A 116 -1.09 10.22 -16.61
CA VAL A 116 0.07 10.32 -17.50
C VAL A 116 0.10 9.13 -18.47
N SER A 117 -0.21 7.93 -17.96
CA SER A 117 -0.32 6.74 -18.80
C SER A 117 -1.39 6.90 -19.88
N LYS A 118 -2.51 7.55 -19.56
CA LYS A 118 -3.58 7.80 -20.53
C LYS A 118 -3.17 8.80 -21.61
N ILE A 119 -2.41 9.83 -21.27
CA ILE A 119 -1.90 10.78 -22.24
C ILE A 119 -0.94 10.07 -23.20
N ASN A 120 -0.01 9.28 -22.66
CA ASN A 120 1.00 8.57 -23.47
C ASN A 120 0.42 7.37 -24.22
N GLY A 121 -0.59 6.72 -23.65
CA GLY A 121 -1.20 5.53 -24.23
C GLY A 121 -2.18 5.79 -25.37
N THR A 122 -2.57 7.05 -25.59
CA THR A 122 -3.45 7.43 -26.70
C THR A 122 -2.71 7.65 -28.00
N THR A 123 -1.42 7.48 -27.94
CA THR A 123 -0.59 7.45 -29.15
C THR A 123 -0.43 5.99 -29.60
#